data_5b75f7aede199371a09e4b3259413d42
#
_entry.id   5b75f7aede199371a09e4b3259413d42
#
_cell.length_a   1.000
_cell.length_b   1.000
_cell.length_c   1.000
_cell.angle_alpha   90.00
_cell.angle_beta   90.00
_cell.angle_gamma   90.00
#
_symmetry.space_group_name_H-M   'P 1'
#
loop_
_entity.id
_entity.type
_entity.pdbx_description
1 polymer ?
#
loop_
_entity_poly.entity_id
_entity_poly.type
_entity_poly.pdbx_seq_one_letter_code
_entity_poly.pdbx_strand_id
1 'polypeptide(L)'
;MKISDEIKHEDVLPKEKQDDIFFTLLSGKTLSEDITTSRGTFTVKFPKEADMLYIDRRVSAMRAGIPASCFDDNANFRMRKIAFLDVVVESGEDWFNRLKKKNTFTWGDMPDADFVDEVYVKAWTFREKVQADFRRHETKASGESSDGEGVSTAVDDGVFSGVAASVERT
;
A
#
# COMPACT_ATOMS: atom_id res chain seq x y z
N MET A 1 -25.04 -29.06 -14.56
CA MET A 1 -24.51 -28.29 -13.43
C MET A 1 -23.98 -26.99 -14.01
N LYS A 2 -24.78 -25.88 -13.94
CA LYS A 2 -24.42 -24.58 -14.48
C LYS A 2 -23.49 -23.92 -13.47
N ILE A 3 -22.27 -23.65 -13.91
CA ILE A 3 -21.26 -22.94 -13.14
C ILE A 3 -21.71 -21.48 -13.06
N SER A 4 -21.68 -20.97 -11.86
CA SER A 4 -22.06 -19.65 -11.39
C SER A 4 -21.64 -18.53 -12.36
N ASP A 5 -22.59 -17.67 -12.68
CA ASP A 5 -22.33 -16.35 -13.24
C ASP A 5 -21.34 -15.65 -12.31
N GLU A 6 -20.18 -15.31 -12.84
CA GLU A 6 -19.17 -14.50 -12.19
C GLU A 6 -19.84 -13.14 -11.89
N ILE A 7 -20.24 -12.92 -10.64
CA ILE A 7 -20.77 -11.64 -10.19
C ILE A 7 -19.66 -10.62 -10.40
N LYS A 8 -19.81 -9.77 -11.40
CA LYS A 8 -18.90 -8.64 -11.59
C LYS A 8 -19.02 -7.74 -10.37
N HIS A 9 -17.92 -7.53 -9.68
CA HIS A 9 -17.89 -6.68 -8.48
C HIS A 9 -18.48 -5.29 -8.69
N GLU A 10 -18.52 -4.79 -9.93
CA GLU A 10 -19.16 -3.52 -10.31
C GLU A 10 -20.66 -3.48 -10.03
N ASP A 11 -21.38 -4.61 -10.15
CA ASP A 11 -22.83 -4.67 -9.98
C ASP A 11 -23.26 -4.62 -8.48
N VAL A 12 -22.32 -4.82 -7.57
CA VAL A 12 -22.56 -4.84 -6.11
C VAL A 12 -22.32 -3.47 -5.46
N LEU A 13 -21.64 -2.55 -6.17
CA LEU A 13 -21.27 -1.26 -5.61
C LEU A 13 -22.39 -0.22 -5.75
N PRO A 14 -22.64 0.61 -4.73
CA PRO A 14 -23.61 1.71 -4.81
C PRO A 14 -23.19 2.69 -5.91
N LYS A 15 -24.12 3.02 -6.82
CA LYS A 15 -23.85 3.92 -7.97
C LYS A 15 -23.32 5.29 -7.56
N GLU A 16 -23.74 5.80 -6.40
CA GLU A 16 -23.34 7.09 -5.82
C GLU A 16 -21.86 7.13 -5.37
N LYS A 17 -21.23 5.98 -5.24
CA LYS A 17 -19.85 5.84 -4.76
C LYS A 17 -18.87 5.33 -5.83
N GLN A 18 -19.30 5.20 -7.08
CA GLN A 18 -18.45 4.66 -8.16
C GLN A 18 -17.29 5.59 -8.53
N ASP A 19 -17.40 6.88 -8.21
CA ASP A 19 -16.33 7.87 -8.43
C ASP A 19 -15.30 7.91 -7.28
N ASP A 20 -15.54 7.18 -6.19
CA ASP A 20 -14.60 7.07 -5.09
C ASP A 20 -13.45 6.12 -5.48
N ILE A 21 -12.21 6.56 -5.23
CA ILE A 21 -10.99 5.79 -5.48
C ILE A 21 -11.03 4.42 -4.79
N PHE A 22 -11.55 4.37 -3.55
CA PHE A 22 -11.69 3.13 -2.78
C PHE A 22 -12.60 2.13 -3.51
N PHE A 23 -13.78 2.56 -3.95
CA PHE A 23 -14.73 1.70 -4.68
C PHE A 23 -14.21 1.32 -6.06
N THR A 24 -13.46 2.21 -6.72
CA THR A 24 -12.75 1.91 -7.98
C THR A 24 -11.78 0.74 -7.80
N LEU A 25 -10.97 0.76 -6.73
CA LEU A 25 -10.05 -0.34 -6.42
C LEU A 25 -10.77 -1.62 -5.98
N LEU A 26 -11.88 -1.47 -5.24
CA LEU A 26 -12.68 -2.60 -4.77
C LEU A 26 -13.39 -3.32 -5.94
N SER A 27 -13.80 -2.58 -6.98
CA SER A 27 -14.38 -3.14 -8.20
C SER A 27 -13.39 -3.96 -9.05
N GLY A 28 -12.14 -4.04 -8.64
CA GLY A 28 -11.09 -4.76 -9.36
C GLY A 28 -10.25 -3.89 -10.30
N LYS A 29 -10.63 -2.62 -10.51
CA LYS A 29 -9.82 -1.69 -11.33
C LYS A 29 -8.46 -1.46 -10.66
N THR A 30 -7.45 -1.21 -11.48
CA THR A 30 -6.09 -0.89 -11.03
C THR A 30 -5.87 0.61 -11.25
N LEU A 31 -5.35 1.29 -10.23
CA LEU A 31 -4.84 2.65 -10.40
C LEU A 31 -3.38 2.56 -10.80
N SER A 32 -3.04 3.16 -11.92
CA SER A 32 -1.67 3.20 -12.43
C SER A 32 -1.29 4.63 -12.82
N GLU A 33 0.00 4.95 -12.70
CA GLU A 33 0.57 6.24 -13.11
C GLU A 33 1.87 5.99 -13.88
N ASP A 34 2.13 6.80 -14.88
CA ASP A 34 3.38 6.77 -15.62
C ASP A 34 4.41 7.65 -14.92
N ILE A 35 5.51 7.06 -14.50
CA ILE A 35 6.65 7.75 -13.89
C ILE A 35 7.78 7.89 -14.93
N THR A 36 8.28 9.11 -15.11
CA THR A 36 9.42 9.38 -15.98
C THR A 36 10.71 9.32 -15.17
N THR A 37 11.69 8.57 -15.65
CA THR A 37 12.98 8.33 -15.01
C THR A 37 14.14 8.69 -15.97
N SER A 38 15.36 8.63 -15.46
CA SER A 38 16.57 8.83 -16.26
C SER A 38 16.74 7.85 -17.44
N ARG A 39 16.06 6.68 -17.39
CA ARG A 39 16.14 5.63 -18.42
C ARG A 39 14.83 5.35 -19.15
N GLY A 40 13.88 6.29 -19.08
CA GLY A 40 12.60 6.21 -19.77
C GLY A 40 11.39 6.26 -18.84
N THR A 41 10.22 5.95 -19.39
CA THR A 41 8.94 6.00 -18.69
C THR A 41 8.49 4.61 -18.29
N PHE A 42 8.01 4.48 -17.06
CA PHE A 42 7.52 3.22 -16.49
C PHE A 42 6.11 3.42 -15.95
N THR A 43 5.23 2.46 -16.20
CA THR A 43 3.89 2.42 -15.62
C THR A 43 3.93 1.68 -14.29
N VAL A 44 3.54 2.36 -13.24
CA VAL A 44 3.47 1.80 -11.88
C VAL A 44 2.03 1.71 -11.41
N LYS A 45 1.66 0.62 -10.77
CA LYS A 45 0.34 0.42 -10.18
C LYS A 45 0.33 0.72 -8.69
N PHE A 46 -0.82 1.14 -8.19
CA PHE A 46 -1.07 1.19 -6.75
C PHE A 46 -1.18 -0.24 -6.19
N PRO A 47 -0.33 -0.65 -5.23
CA PRO A 47 -0.39 -1.99 -4.66
C PRO A 47 -1.59 -2.12 -3.72
N LYS A 48 -2.40 -3.17 -3.94
CA LYS A 48 -3.45 -3.59 -3.02
C LYS A 48 -2.85 -4.40 -1.86
N GLU A 49 -3.63 -4.69 -0.84
CA GLU A 49 -3.18 -5.49 0.30
C GLU A 49 -2.70 -6.90 -0.12
N ALA A 50 -3.35 -7.50 -1.11
CA ALA A 50 -2.89 -8.77 -1.68
C ALA A 50 -1.51 -8.67 -2.33
N ASP A 51 -1.20 -7.54 -2.99
CA ASP A 51 0.12 -7.26 -3.54
C ASP A 51 1.16 -7.11 -2.42
N MET A 52 0.80 -6.44 -1.31
CA MET A 52 1.68 -6.28 -0.15
C MET A 52 2.03 -7.63 0.49
N LEU A 53 1.04 -8.51 0.66
CA LEU A 53 1.28 -9.89 1.11
C LEU A 53 2.19 -10.68 0.16
N TYR A 54 2.05 -10.46 -1.15
CA TYR A 54 2.93 -11.09 -2.12
C TYR A 54 4.35 -10.55 -2.05
N ILE A 55 4.53 -9.23 -1.83
CA ILE A 55 5.83 -8.60 -1.58
C ILE A 55 6.49 -9.24 -0.36
N ASP A 56 5.77 -9.39 0.76
CA ASP A 56 6.29 -9.99 1.98
C ASP A 56 6.71 -11.46 1.78
N ARG A 57 5.97 -12.23 0.98
CA ARG A 57 6.36 -13.60 0.59
C ARG A 57 7.67 -13.60 -0.22
N ARG A 58 7.84 -12.65 -1.16
CA ARG A 58 9.08 -12.54 -1.93
C ARG A 58 10.25 -12.18 -1.03
N VAL A 59 10.09 -11.24 -0.11
CA VAL A 59 11.11 -10.89 0.88
C VAL A 59 11.50 -12.10 1.71
N SER A 60 10.53 -12.90 2.17
CA SER A 60 10.77 -14.12 2.92
C SER A 60 11.54 -15.15 2.09
N ALA A 61 11.21 -15.29 0.81
CA ALA A 61 11.94 -16.16 -0.11
C ALA A 61 13.40 -15.71 -0.33
N MET A 62 13.64 -14.39 -0.46
CA MET A 62 15.00 -13.83 -0.58
C MET A 62 15.84 -14.09 0.66
N ARG A 63 15.24 -14.17 1.83
CA ARG A 63 15.91 -14.52 3.10
C ARG A 63 16.29 -16.00 3.20
N ALA A 64 15.76 -16.86 2.35
CA ALA A 64 16.06 -18.29 2.31
C ALA A 64 15.97 -19.00 3.67
N GLY A 65 14.96 -18.64 4.50
CA GLY A 65 14.76 -19.19 5.83
C GLY A 65 15.59 -18.55 6.94
N ILE A 66 16.46 -17.61 6.63
CA ILE A 66 17.26 -16.88 7.64
C ILE A 66 16.35 -15.83 8.31
N PRO A 67 16.34 -15.73 9.64
CA PRO A 67 15.57 -14.72 10.36
C PRO A 67 15.92 -13.28 9.96
N ALA A 68 14.92 -12.40 9.95
CA ALA A 68 15.12 -10.99 9.58
C ALA A 68 16.18 -10.28 10.43
N SER A 69 16.29 -10.66 11.69
CA SER A 69 17.26 -10.11 12.65
C SER A 69 18.73 -10.42 12.31
N CYS A 70 18.97 -11.40 11.44
CA CYS A 70 20.33 -11.72 10.97
C CYS A 70 20.81 -10.83 9.83
N PHE A 71 19.94 -9.98 9.29
CA PHE A 71 20.26 -9.00 8.25
C PHE A 71 20.29 -7.60 8.85
N ASP A 72 21.19 -6.76 8.36
CA ASP A 72 21.14 -5.33 8.69
C ASP A 72 19.95 -4.64 8.04
N ASP A 73 19.64 -3.43 8.49
CA ASP A 73 18.50 -2.66 8.00
C ASP A 73 18.62 -2.35 6.50
N ASN A 74 19.82 -2.13 5.99
CA ASN A 74 20.05 -1.87 4.58
C ASN A 74 19.76 -3.10 3.72
N ALA A 75 20.16 -4.29 4.16
CA ALA A 75 19.88 -5.54 3.46
C ALA A 75 18.37 -5.83 3.45
N ASN A 76 17.69 -5.66 4.60
CA ASN A 76 16.25 -5.80 4.71
C ASN A 76 15.52 -4.79 3.80
N PHE A 77 15.98 -3.53 3.77
CA PHE A 77 15.41 -2.50 2.91
C PHE A 77 15.60 -2.81 1.43
N ARG A 78 16.80 -3.26 1.01
CA ARG A 78 17.05 -3.67 -0.39
C ARG A 78 16.12 -4.79 -0.84
N MET A 79 15.96 -5.83 -0.03
CA MET A 79 15.04 -6.94 -0.36
C MET A 79 13.61 -6.45 -0.53
N ARG A 80 13.13 -5.59 0.37
CA ARG A 80 11.79 -4.97 0.25
C ARG A 80 11.65 -4.10 -0.98
N LYS A 81 12.63 -3.25 -1.28
CA LYS A 81 12.65 -2.39 -2.45
C LYS A 81 12.54 -3.20 -3.74
N ILE A 82 13.37 -4.23 -3.90
CA ILE A 82 13.33 -5.12 -5.07
C ILE A 82 11.98 -5.82 -5.18
N ALA A 83 11.50 -6.44 -4.09
CA ALA A 83 10.22 -7.13 -4.09
C ALA A 83 9.04 -6.20 -4.41
N PHE A 84 9.08 -4.96 -3.91
CA PHE A 84 8.09 -3.93 -4.20
C PHE A 84 8.06 -3.57 -5.69
N LEU A 85 9.22 -3.26 -6.27
CA LEU A 85 9.32 -2.91 -7.68
C LEU A 85 8.92 -4.05 -8.61
N ASP A 86 9.26 -5.29 -8.28
CA ASP A 86 8.87 -6.48 -9.05
C ASP A 86 7.35 -6.62 -9.18
N VAL A 87 6.60 -6.11 -8.18
CA VAL A 87 5.13 -6.20 -8.14
C VAL A 87 4.47 -4.95 -8.72
N VAL A 88 5.02 -3.77 -8.40
CA VAL A 88 4.37 -2.48 -8.67
C VAL A 88 4.65 -1.97 -10.09
N VAL A 89 5.82 -2.23 -10.65
CA VAL A 89 6.14 -1.80 -12.02
C VAL A 89 5.52 -2.77 -13.02
N GLU A 90 4.48 -2.33 -13.73
CA GLU A 90 3.73 -3.18 -14.67
C GLU A 90 4.39 -3.23 -16.05
N SER A 91 4.84 -2.10 -16.55
CA SER A 91 5.43 -1.96 -17.88
C SER A 91 6.41 -0.78 -17.91
N GLY A 92 7.12 -0.64 -19.01
CA GLY A 92 8.06 0.45 -19.22
C GLY A 92 8.54 0.46 -20.66
N GLU A 93 9.75 0.93 -20.86
CA GLU A 93 10.41 0.95 -22.15
C GLU A 93 10.51 -0.47 -22.78
N ASP A 94 10.65 -0.52 -24.07
CA ASP A 94 10.71 -1.78 -24.84
C ASP A 94 11.75 -2.76 -24.32
N TRP A 95 12.92 -2.26 -23.90
CA TRP A 95 13.98 -3.11 -23.34
C TRP A 95 13.55 -3.76 -22.04
N PHE A 96 12.86 -3.01 -21.16
CA PHE A 96 12.34 -3.51 -19.89
C PHE A 96 11.23 -4.52 -20.12
N ASN A 97 10.27 -4.22 -21.00
CA ASN A 97 9.16 -5.12 -21.32
C ASN A 97 9.65 -6.47 -21.88
N ARG A 98 10.75 -6.46 -22.69
CA ARG A 98 11.39 -7.69 -23.17
C ARG A 98 12.02 -8.50 -22.05
N LEU A 99 12.67 -7.85 -21.07
CA LEU A 99 13.24 -8.53 -19.90
C LEU A 99 12.14 -9.15 -19.04
N LYS A 100 11.09 -8.39 -18.76
CA LYS A 100 9.96 -8.85 -17.94
C LYS A 100 9.27 -10.08 -18.53
N LYS A 101 9.15 -10.17 -19.84
CA LYS A 101 8.58 -11.36 -20.54
C LYS A 101 9.36 -12.65 -20.31
N LYS A 102 10.62 -12.58 -19.91
CA LYS A 102 11.46 -13.77 -19.66
C LYS A 102 11.17 -14.49 -18.35
N ASN A 103 10.25 -13.99 -17.52
CA ASN A 103 9.85 -14.54 -16.21
C ASN A 103 10.98 -14.77 -15.18
N THR A 104 12.23 -14.55 -15.58
CA THR A 104 13.40 -14.71 -14.70
C THR A 104 13.94 -13.37 -14.22
N PHE A 105 13.47 -12.26 -14.82
CA PHE A 105 13.91 -10.92 -14.47
C PHE A 105 13.37 -10.49 -13.11
N THR A 106 14.23 -9.90 -12.31
CA THR A 106 13.88 -9.17 -11.09
C THR A 106 14.58 -7.81 -11.08
N TRP A 107 14.09 -6.87 -10.32
CA TRP A 107 14.77 -5.58 -10.13
C TRP A 107 16.12 -5.73 -9.45
N GLY A 108 16.39 -6.88 -8.81
CA GLY A 108 17.70 -7.24 -8.29
C GLY A 108 18.76 -7.51 -9.36
N ASP A 109 18.35 -7.77 -10.60
CA ASP A 109 19.26 -8.00 -11.75
C ASP A 109 19.73 -6.69 -12.39
N MET A 110 19.19 -5.53 -11.96
CA MET A 110 19.62 -4.24 -12.48
C MET A 110 21.03 -3.90 -12.01
N PRO A 111 21.95 -3.56 -12.94
CA PRO A 111 23.33 -3.25 -12.59
C PRO A 111 23.52 -1.86 -11.99
N ASP A 112 22.50 -0.99 -12.04
CA ASP A 112 22.53 0.40 -11.63
C ASP A 112 21.62 0.60 -10.42
N ALA A 113 22.23 0.67 -9.24
CA ALA A 113 21.51 0.82 -7.97
C ALA A 113 20.81 2.19 -7.85
N ASP A 114 21.44 3.24 -8.39
CA ASP A 114 20.89 4.60 -8.33
C ASP A 114 19.62 4.70 -9.18
N PHE A 115 19.60 4.04 -10.34
CA PHE A 115 18.41 3.93 -11.16
C PHE A 115 17.28 3.15 -10.45
N VAL A 116 17.61 2.04 -9.78
CA VAL A 116 16.62 1.29 -8.97
C VAL A 116 16.04 2.16 -7.87
N ASP A 117 16.87 2.98 -7.23
CA ASP A 117 16.44 3.91 -6.18
C ASP A 117 15.57 5.03 -6.74
N GLU A 118 15.91 5.57 -7.91
CA GLU A 118 15.08 6.57 -8.60
C GLU A 118 13.66 6.04 -8.87
N VAL A 119 13.55 4.84 -9.46
CA VAL A 119 12.26 4.22 -9.77
C VAL A 119 11.47 3.94 -8.48
N TYR A 120 12.15 3.43 -7.45
CA TYR A 120 11.53 3.14 -6.16
C TYR A 120 10.94 4.39 -5.52
N VAL A 121 11.70 5.48 -5.45
CA VAL A 121 11.23 6.74 -4.84
C VAL A 121 10.00 7.27 -5.57
N LYS A 122 9.99 7.26 -6.91
CA LYS A 122 8.85 7.72 -7.70
C LYS A 122 7.61 6.83 -7.51
N ALA A 123 7.78 5.51 -7.54
CA ALA A 123 6.69 4.55 -7.32
C ALA A 123 6.14 4.65 -5.88
N TRP A 124 7.00 4.86 -4.90
CA TRP A 124 6.58 5.07 -3.51
C TRP A 124 5.83 6.38 -3.33
N THR A 125 6.30 7.47 -3.95
CA THR A 125 5.62 8.77 -3.94
C THR A 125 4.21 8.67 -4.52
N PHE A 126 4.04 7.94 -5.62
CA PHE A 126 2.71 7.67 -6.18
C PHE A 126 1.81 6.93 -5.17
N ARG A 127 2.33 5.88 -4.53
CA ARG A 127 1.59 5.15 -3.49
C ARG A 127 1.14 6.07 -2.35
N GLU A 128 2.04 6.90 -1.83
CA GLU A 128 1.74 7.85 -0.74
C GLU A 128 0.68 8.89 -1.17
N LYS A 129 0.75 9.38 -2.40
CA LYS A 129 -0.25 10.30 -2.98
C LYS A 129 -1.65 9.67 -2.96
N VAL A 130 -1.79 8.45 -3.48
CA VAL A 130 -3.08 7.73 -3.48
C VAL A 130 -3.57 7.47 -2.05
N GLN A 131 -2.70 7.08 -1.13
CA GLN A 131 -3.08 6.89 0.27
C GLN A 131 -3.53 8.19 0.95
N ALA A 132 -2.91 9.31 0.62
CA ALA A 132 -3.33 10.62 1.13
C ALA A 132 -4.73 11.01 0.62
N ASP A 133 -5.03 10.67 -0.62
CA ASP A 133 -6.36 10.91 -1.21
C ASP A 133 -7.43 10.07 -0.51
N PHE A 134 -7.17 8.81 -0.16
CA PHE A 134 -8.09 8.01 0.67
C PHE A 134 -8.42 8.71 1.99
N ARG A 135 -7.42 9.17 2.72
CA ARG A 135 -7.63 9.86 4.02
C ARG A 135 -8.45 11.14 3.90
N ARG A 136 -8.30 11.89 2.80
CA ARG A 136 -9.08 13.11 2.55
C ARG A 136 -10.55 12.82 2.31
N HIS A 137 -10.87 11.74 1.62
CA HIS A 137 -12.25 11.34 1.38
C HIS A 137 -12.95 10.87 2.65
N GLU A 138 -12.25 10.16 3.54
CA GLU A 138 -12.80 9.75 4.85
C GLU A 138 -13.14 10.96 5.73
N THR A 139 -12.29 12.00 5.73
CA THR A 139 -12.51 13.21 6.55
C THR A 139 -13.71 14.03 6.06
N LYS A 140 -13.99 14.04 4.76
CA LYS A 140 -15.17 14.73 4.21
C LYS A 140 -16.46 13.97 4.51
N ALA A 141 -16.45 12.65 4.47
CA ALA A 141 -17.63 11.84 4.76
C ALA A 141 -18.03 11.87 6.24
N SER A 142 -17.09 12.13 7.16
CA SER A 142 -17.38 12.26 8.60
C SER A 142 -17.74 13.68 9.04
N GLY A 143 -17.57 14.70 8.18
CA GLY A 143 -17.88 16.11 8.49
C GLY A 143 -19.32 16.54 8.19
N GLU A 144 -20.11 15.78 7.46
CA GLU A 144 -21.49 16.14 7.09
C GLU A 144 -22.59 15.63 8.05
N SER A 145 -22.23 15.04 9.19
CA SER A 145 -23.18 14.52 10.19
C SER A 145 -23.10 15.25 11.54
N SER A 146 -23.01 16.59 11.55
CA SER A 146 -23.06 17.34 12.81
C SER A 146 -23.83 18.65 12.66
N ASP A 147 -25.10 18.54 12.30
CA ASP A 147 -26.10 19.57 12.61
C ASP A 147 -27.32 18.83 13.19
N GLY A 148 -27.45 18.87 14.51
CA GLY A 148 -28.63 18.30 15.18
C GLY A 148 -28.49 18.25 16.69
N GLU A 149 -28.97 19.33 17.34
CA GLU A 149 -29.53 19.41 18.69
C GLU A 149 -28.57 19.24 19.89
N GLY A 150 -28.36 20.39 20.52
CA GLY A 150 -27.92 20.53 21.89
C GLY A 150 -28.86 19.88 22.87
N VAL A 151 -28.35 18.95 23.66
CA VAL A 151 -28.92 18.63 24.97
C VAL A 151 -27.81 18.81 25.96
N SER A 152 -27.91 19.94 26.68
CA SER A 152 -27.21 20.21 27.93
C SER A 152 -27.64 19.22 28.98
N THR A 153 -26.76 18.34 29.42
CA THR A 153 -26.89 17.72 30.74
C THR A 153 -25.51 17.82 31.43
N ALA A 154 -25.47 18.76 32.37
CA ALA A 154 -24.48 18.81 33.41
C ALA A 154 -24.63 17.56 34.30
N VAL A 155 -23.55 16.80 34.46
CA VAL A 155 -23.37 15.84 35.56
C VAL A 155 -21.92 15.92 35.95
N ASP A 156 -21.66 16.69 36.99
CA ASP A 156 -21.24 16.36 38.35
C ASP A 156 -19.86 15.70 38.46
N ASP A 157 -19.05 16.45 39.21
CA ASP A 157 -17.72 16.10 39.73
C ASP A 157 -17.74 14.79 40.52
N GLY A 158 -16.83 13.91 40.24
CA GLY A 158 -16.61 12.67 41.00
C GLY A 158 -15.17 12.18 40.91
N VAL A 159 -14.29 12.83 41.66
CA VAL A 159 -13.18 12.28 42.45
C VAL A 159 -12.74 10.87 42.06
N PHE A 160 -11.54 10.75 41.50
CA PHE A 160 -10.65 9.61 41.73
C PHE A 160 -9.23 10.14 42.05
N SER A 161 -9.03 10.35 43.37
CA SER A 161 -7.75 10.55 44.00
C SER A 161 -7.23 9.16 44.46
N GLY A 162 -5.99 8.87 44.10
CA GLY A 162 -5.13 8.00 44.89
C GLY A 162 -5.09 6.53 44.48
N VAL A 163 -3.93 6.07 43.97
CA VAL A 163 -3.05 5.13 44.71
C VAL A 163 -1.66 5.21 44.08
N ALA A 164 -0.74 5.85 44.74
CA ALA A 164 0.69 5.61 44.65
C ALA A 164 1.04 4.57 45.71
N ALA A 165 1.68 3.48 45.29
CA ALA A 165 2.43 2.58 46.21
C ALA A 165 3.50 1.88 45.38
N SER A 166 4.72 2.35 45.41
CA SER A 166 5.90 1.80 46.09
C SER A 166 5.97 0.26 46.04
N VAL A 167 6.91 -0.28 45.26
CA VAL A 167 7.57 -1.53 45.56
C VAL A 167 9.08 -1.29 45.49
N GLU A 168 9.69 -1.19 46.67
CA GLU A 168 11.13 -1.36 46.89
C GLU A 168 11.52 -2.84 46.84
N ARG A 169 12.65 -3.07 46.22
CA ARG A 169 13.75 -4.02 46.45
C ARG A 169 13.49 -5.24 47.34
N THR A 170 13.77 -6.40 46.78
CA THR A 170 14.87 -7.29 47.29
C THR A 170 15.41 -8.11 46.12
#